data_3e9d17e11919c13d5e539602ef9ca6db
#
_entry.id   3e9d17e11919c13d5e539602ef9ca6db
#
_cell.length_a   1.000
_cell.length_b   1.000
_cell.length_c   1.000
_cell.angle_alpha   90.00
_cell.angle_beta   90.00
_cell.angle_gamma   90.00
#
_symmetry.space_group_name_H-M   'P 1'
#
loop_
_entity.id
_entity.type
_entity.pdbx_description
1 polymer ?
#
loop_
_entity_poly.entity_id
_entity_poly.type
_entity_poly.pdbx_seq_one_letter_code
_entity_poly.pdbx_strand_id
1 'polypeptide(L)'
;VVRQFGAVVDVKSEPGLYFKIPFVQEMSTLPNTVLLYDLPVSDMISADKTTLIADCFAIWRIEDPRLFIETLSGSVSNAEGRINANVYNALKTVLSSMTQAEIISGRDGTLVRTVMATIGDSFDRYGIELIAVETKKIDLPDDNKSAVFSRMISERNNIAAGYLAEGESRAKEIRNEADKQVQILLANADATAATVRAEGDAEYMRILSEVYDSPEEAEFYTFMIALDALQASMT
;
A
#
# COMPACT_ATOMS: atom_id res chain seq x y z
N VAL A 1 4.74 -16.92 47.99
CA VAL A 1 3.69 -17.93 48.01
C VAL A 1 4.07 -19.05 49.00
N VAL A 2 3.11 -19.48 49.81
CA VAL A 2 3.28 -20.56 50.78
C VAL A 2 2.63 -21.81 50.26
N ARG A 3 3.41 -22.92 50.20
CA ARG A 3 2.93 -24.22 49.77
C ARG A 3 2.97 -25.21 50.97
N GLN A 4 1.99 -26.10 51.05
CA GLN A 4 1.93 -27.14 52.01
C GLN A 4 1.67 -28.46 51.32
N PHE A 5 2.56 -29.43 51.42
CA PHE A 5 2.50 -30.70 50.70
C PHE A 5 2.25 -30.57 49.20
N GLY A 6 2.85 -29.53 48.59
CA GLY A 6 2.71 -29.24 47.15
C GLY A 6 1.53 -28.34 46.76
N ALA A 7 0.51 -28.20 47.62
CA ALA A 7 -0.63 -27.34 47.36
C ALA A 7 -0.36 -25.88 47.80
N VAL A 8 -0.86 -24.94 47.05
CA VAL A 8 -0.79 -23.51 47.38
C VAL A 8 -1.81 -23.20 48.48
N VAL A 9 -1.34 -22.84 49.66
CA VAL A 9 -2.20 -22.54 50.81
C VAL A 9 -2.46 -21.02 50.90
N ASP A 10 -1.44 -20.19 50.66
CA ASP A 10 -1.55 -18.75 50.84
C ASP A 10 -0.62 -18.02 49.85
N VAL A 11 -1.12 -16.87 49.39
CA VAL A 11 -0.36 -15.93 48.51
C VAL A 11 -0.22 -14.63 49.24
N LYS A 12 0.98 -14.25 49.61
CA LYS A 12 1.28 -12.97 50.24
C LYS A 12 1.81 -12.00 49.21
N SER A 13 1.01 -11.00 48.86
CA SER A 13 1.36 -9.96 47.90
C SER A 13 1.95 -8.69 48.57
N GLU A 14 1.65 -8.48 49.84
CA GLU A 14 2.10 -7.30 50.57
C GLU A 14 3.42 -7.55 51.28
N PRO A 15 4.32 -6.56 51.38
CA PRO A 15 5.54 -6.67 52.17
C PRO A 15 5.20 -6.73 53.65
N GLY A 16 5.77 -7.70 54.37
CA GLY A 16 5.52 -7.89 55.79
C GLY A 16 6.30 -9.06 56.40
N LEU A 17 6.20 -9.20 57.70
CA LEU A 17 6.77 -10.35 58.40
C LEU A 17 5.74 -11.47 58.46
N TYR A 18 6.07 -12.58 57.85
CA TYR A 18 5.20 -13.77 57.82
C TYR A 18 5.89 -14.94 58.47
N PHE A 19 5.13 -15.72 59.24
CA PHE A 19 5.60 -16.93 59.84
C PHE A 19 5.17 -18.15 59.02
N LYS A 20 6.06 -19.11 58.87
CA LYS A 20 5.76 -20.42 58.25
C LYS A 20 5.92 -21.54 59.28
N ILE A 21 5.16 -22.61 59.13
CA ILE A 21 5.33 -23.82 59.96
C ILE A 21 6.53 -24.59 59.40
N PRO A 22 7.63 -24.73 60.16
CA PRO A 22 8.79 -25.46 59.70
C PRO A 22 8.41 -26.91 59.43
N PHE A 23 9.12 -27.58 58.47
CA PHE A 23 8.93 -28.96 58.00
C PHE A 23 7.66 -29.24 57.19
N VAL A 24 6.60 -28.39 57.27
CA VAL A 24 5.32 -28.63 56.61
C VAL A 24 5.09 -27.67 55.46
N GLN A 25 5.59 -26.45 55.61
CA GLN A 25 5.37 -25.36 54.67
C GLN A 25 6.67 -24.98 53.94
N GLU A 26 6.59 -24.92 52.64
CA GLU A 26 7.61 -24.38 51.73
C GLU A 26 7.22 -23.00 51.28
N MET A 27 8.17 -22.08 51.21
CA MET A 27 7.97 -20.74 50.72
C MET A 27 8.73 -20.55 49.39
N SER A 28 8.06 -20.13 48.36
CA SER A 28 8.69 -19.70 47.12
C SER A 28 8.34 -18.25 46.80
N THR A 29 9.35 -17.54 46.30
CA THR A 29 9.19 -16.16 45.85
C THR A 29 8.96 -16.11 44.36
N LEU A 30 7.99 -15.32 43.93
CA LEU A 30 7.72 -15.03 42.52
C LEU A 30 7.97 -13.56 42.26
N PRO A 31 8.49 -13.19 41.10
CA PRO A 31 8.62 -11.78 40.73
C PRO A 31 7.22 -11.15 40.55
N ASN A 32 7.01 -10.00 41.16
CA ASN A 32 5.78 -9.20 41.04
C ASN A 32 5.99 -8.00 40.10
N THR A 33 7.04 -8.08 39.26
CA THR A 33 7.39 -7.04 38.30
C THR A 33 7.04 -7.52 36.91
N VAL A 34 6.94 -6.56 36.00
CA VAL A 34 6.88 -6.85 34.57
C VAL A 34 8.19 -7.46 34.13
N LEU A 35 8.10 -8.55 33.41
CA LEU A 35 9.23 -9.35 32.89
C LEU A 35 9.32 -9.16 31.39
N LEU A 36 10.54 -9.13 30.88
CA LEU A 36 10.83 -9.10 29.46
C LEU A 36 11.42 -10.47 29.07
N TYR A 37 10.85 -11.09 28.06
CA TYR A 37 11.36 -12.31 27.45
C TYR A 37 11.78 -12.04 26.01
N ASP A 38 13.05 -12.29 25.73
CA ASP A 38 13.60 -12.17 24.39
C ASP A 38 13.41 -13.49 23.64
N LEU A 39 12.60 -13.48 22.59
CA LEU A 39 12.33 -14.67 21.81
C LEU A 39 13.55 -15.03 20.93
N PRO A 40 13.83 -16.32 20.76
CA PRO A 40 14.87 -16.75 19.81
C PRO A 40 14.52 -16.26 18.40
N VAL A 41 15.54 -15.76 17.71
CA VAL A 41 15.42 -15.39 16.30
C VAL A 41 14.97 -16.59 15.49
N SER A 42 13.95 -16.40 14.66
CA SER A 42 13.30 -17.49 13.95
C SER A 42 13.02 -17.16 12.50
N ASP A 43 13.19 -18.14 11.62
CA ASP A 43 12.85 -18.05 10.22
C ASP A 43 11.36 -18.28 10.02
N MET A 44 10.73 -17.38 9.25
CA MET A 44 9.31 -17.42 8.93
C MET A 44 9.10 -17.22 7.44
N ILE A 45 8.02 -17.77 6.91
CA ILE A 45 7.71 -17.67 5.47
C ILE A 45 6.45 -16.82 5.30
N SER A 46 6.54 -15.78 4.48
CA SER A 46 5.43 -14.90 4.10
C SER A 46 4.51 -15.53 3.06
N ALA A 47 3.34 -14.93 2.79
CA ALA A 47 2.38 -15.40 1.79
C ALA A 47 2.98 -15.53 0.38
N ASP A 48 3.92 -14.66 0.02
CA ASP A 48 4.67 -14.66 -1.25
C ASP A 48 5.89 -15.61 -1.25
N LYS A 49 5.94 -16.53 -0.28
CA LYS A 49 7.00 -17.55 -0.11
C LYS A 49 8.40 -16.98 0.09
N THR A 50 8.50 -15.77 0.58
CA THR A 50 9.78 -15.14 0.95
C THR A 50 10.11 -15.52 2.40
N THR A 51 11.32 -16.04 2.64
CA THR A 51 11.82 -16.30 3.99
C THR A 51 12.19 -14.98 4.65
N LEU A 52 11.70 -14.77 5.87
CA LEU A 52 11.98 -13.61 6.72
C LEU A 52 12.56 -14.09 8.05
N ILE A 53 13.47 -13.33 8.60
CA ILE A 53 14.03 -13.52 9.93
C ILE A 53 13.31 -12.56 10.88
N ALA A 54 12.58 -13.09 11.85
CA ALA A 54 11.88 -12.31 12.84
C ALA A 54 12.61 -12.37 14.20
N ASP A 55 12.90 -11.19 14.75
CA ASP A 55 13.44 -10.96 16.07
C ASP A 55 12.41 -10.17 16.90
N CYS A 56 11.90 -10.78 17.95
CA CYS A 56 10.78 -10.27 18.73
C CYS A 56 11.06 -10.43 20.22
N PHE A 57 10.35 -9.66 21.05
CA PHE A 57 10.33 -9.82 22.48
C PHE A 57 8.91 -9.72 23.02
N ALA A 58 8.68 -10.35 24.15
CA ALA A 58 7.40 -10.35 24.85
C ALA A 58 7.56 -9.65 26.21
N ILE A 59 6.59 -8.84 26.56
CA ILE A 59 6.45 -8.20 27.86
C ILE A 59 5.27 -8.85 28.57
N TRP A 60 5.51 -9.40 29.73
CA TRP A 60 4.53 -10.19 30.45
C TRP A 60 4.67 -10.03 31.98
N ARG A 61 3.65 -10.42 32.71
CA ARG A 61 3.68 -10.49 34.16
C ARG A 61 2.89 -11.67 34.69
N ILE A 62 3.13 -12.04 35.94
CA ILE A 62 2.33 -13.01 36.67
C ILE A 62 1.11 -12.28 37.24
N GLU A 63 -0.08 -12.63 36.77
CA GLU A 63 -1.34 -12.06 37.24
C GLU A 63 -1.92 -12.87 38.38
N ASP A 64 -2.01 -14.21 38.18
CA ASP A 64 -2.45 -15.13 39.25
C ASP A 64 -1.33 -16.06 39.69
N PRO A 65 -0.67 -15.76 40.84
CA PRO A 65 0.41 -16.60 41.35
C PRO A 65 -0.02 -18.03 41.72
N ARG A 66 -1.29 -18.28 42.01
CA ARG A 66 -1.83 -19.61 42.32
C ARG A 66 -1.84 -20.47 41.06
N LEU A 67 -2.51 -20.00 40.03
CA LEU A 67 -2.58 -20.68 38.73
C LEU A 67 -1.16 -20.87 38.15
N PHE A 68 -0.30 -19.88 38.29
CA PHE A 68 1.09 -19.96 37.84
C PHE A 68 1.87 -21.07 38.49
N ILE A 69 1.70 -21.30 39.79
CA ILE A 69 2.35 -22.40 40.50
C ILE A 69 1.73 -23.76 40.13
N GLU A 70 0.43 -23.84 40.08
CA GLU A 70 -0.30 -25.06 39.78
C GLU A 70 0.00 -25.58 38.36
N THR A 71 0.10 -24.69 37.39
CA THR A 71 0.28 -25.03 35.97
C THR A 71 1.73 -25.09 35.52
N LEU A 72 2.59 -24.19 36.05
CA LEU A 72 3.98 -24.03 35.63
C LEU A 72 5.00 -24.35 36.75
N SER A 73 4.53 -24.88 37.88
CA SER A 73 5.35 -25.20 39.05
C SER A 73 6.10 -24.00 39.62
N GLY A 74 5.64 -22.78 39.34
CA GLY A 74 6.29 -21.56 39.78
C GLY A 74 7.60 -21.24 39.05
N SER A 75 7.86 -21.86 37.91
CA SER A 75 9.08 -21.66 37.12
C SER A 75 8.88 -20.64 36.04
N VAL A 76 9.65 -19.54 36.12
CA VAL A 76 9.70 -18.50 35.07
C VAL A 76 10.14 -19.08 33.72
N SER A 77 11.11 -19.98 33.74
CA SER A 77 11.60 -20.62 32.50
C SER A 77 10.52 -21.48 31.79
N ASN A 78 9.65 -22.15 32.57
CA ASN A 78 8.51 -22.86 31.98
C ASN A 78 7.49 -21.91 31.38
N ALA A 79 7.27 -20.75 32.00
CA ALA A 79 6.42 -19.70 31.47
C ALA A 79 6.98 -19.15 30.15
N GLU A 80 8.26 -18.81 30.13
CA GLU A 80 8.96 -18.34 28.92
C GLU A 80 8.90 -19.35 27.78
N GLY A 81 9.04 -20.66 28.09
CA GLY A 81 8.87 -21.71 27.09
C GLY A 81 7.44 -21.76 26.50
N ARG A 82 6.41 -21.49 27.32
CA ARG A 82 5.02 -21.40 26.84
C ARG A 82 4.78 -20.13 26.03
N ILE A 83 5.33 -19.00 26.47
CA ILE A 83 5.28 -17.73 25.76
C ILE A 83 5.93 -17.90 24.39
N ASN A 84 7.15 -18.48 24.35
CA ASN A 84 7.85 -18.74 23.10
C ASN A 84 6.99 -19.53 22.10
N ALA A 85 6.44 -20.67 22.53
CA ALA A 85 5.66 -21.53 21.66
C ALA A 85 4.40 -20.85 21.11
N ASN A 86 3.65 -20.14 21.96
CA ASN A 86 2.42 -19.48 21.54
C ASN A 86 2.69 -18.27 20.67
N VAL A 87 3.64 -17.40 21.05
CA VAL A 87 4.01 -16.22 20.27
C VAL A 87 4.60 -16.63 18.92
N TYR A 88 5.49 -17.63 18.88
CA TYR A 88 6.04 -18.16 17.64
C TYR A 88 4.94 -18.64 16.68
N ASN A 89 3.98 -19.43 17.18
CA ASN A 89 2.88 -19.93 16.37
C ASN A 89 1.97 -18.81 15.86
N ALA A 90 1.67 -17.82 16.71
CA ALA A 90 0.89 -16.65 16.31
C ALA A 90 1.60 -15.83 15.25
N LEU A 91 2.89 -15.52 15.46
CA LEU A 91 3.72 -14.80 14.48
C LEU A 91 3.77 -15.55 13.14
N LYS A 92 4.01 -16.86 13.19
CA LYS A 92 4.03 -17.71 11.99
C LYS A 92 2.71 -17.66 11.24
N THR A 93 1.59 -17.76 11.93
CA THR A 93 0.24 -17.69 11.32
C THR A 93 -0.01 -16.33 10.67
N VAL A 94 0.30 -15.25 11.38
CA VAL A 94 0.08 -13.89 10.88
C VAL A 94 1.01 -13.59 9.70
N LEU A 95 2.31 -13.85 9.82
CA LEU A 95 3.28 -13.56 8.75
C LEU A 95 3.04 -14.40 7.50
N SER A 96 2.58 -15.67 7.65
CA SER A 96 2.26 -16.51 6.48
C SER A 96 0.98 -16.07 5.74
N SER A 97 0.14 -15.24 6.35
CA SER A 97 -1.05 -14.67 5.72
C SER A 97 -0.80 -13.30 5.04
N MET A 98 0.36 -12.69 5.28
CA MET A 98 0.71 -11.36 4.78
C MET A 98 1.82 -11.44 3.73
N THR A 99 1.75 -10.55 2.74
CA THR A 99 2.84 -10.37 1.75
C THR A 99 4.01 -9.61 2.36
N GLN A 100 5.20 -9.75 1.78
CA GLN A 100 6.37 -9.00 2.21
C GLN A 100 6.12 -7.46 2.19
N ALA A 101 5.39 -6.96 1.20
CA ALA A 101 5.06 -5.54 1.09
C ALA A 101 4.16 -5.07 2.24
N GLU A 102 3.16 -5.87 2.63
CA GLU A 102 2.27 -5.58 3.76
C GLU A 102 3.01 -5.63 5.09
N ILE A 103 3.92 -6.58 5.28
CA ILE A 103 4.76 -6.68 6.47
C ILE A 103 5.64 -5.44 6.63
N ILE A 104 6.26 -4.97 5.54
CA ILE A 104 7.11 -3.78 5.55
C ILE A 104 6.29 -2.50 5.79
N SER A 105 5.10 -2.40 5.19
CA SER A 105 4.21 -1.24 5.38
C SER A 105 3.50 -1.23 6.73
N GLY A 106 3.30 -2.41 7.34
CA GLY A 106 2.62 -2.59 8.63
C GLY A 106 3.46 -2.17 9.87
N ARG A 107 4.46 -1.30 9.69
CA ARG A 107 5.28 -0.76 10.79
C ARG A 107 4.51 0.09 11.82
N ASP A 108 3.30 0.46 11.55
CA ASP A 108 2.37 1.25 12.37
C ASP A 108 1.71 0.43 13.50
N GLY A 109 2.28 -0.73 13.87
CA GLY A 109 1.79 -1.58 14.96
C GLY A 109 0.62 -2.49 14.56
N THR A 110 0.22 -2.52 13.30
CA THR A 110 -0.86 -3.42 12.82
C THR A 110 -0.48 -4.89 12.98
N LEU A 111 0.78 -5.25 12.68
CA LEU A 111 1.30 -6.60 12.86
C LEU A 111 1.18 -7.05 14.33
N VAL A 112 1.67 -6.22 15.25
CA VAL A 112 1.65 -6.49 16.70
C VAL A 112 0.22 -6.69 17.20
N ARG A 113 -0.71 -5.81 16.81
CA ARG A 113 -2.12 -5.94 17.17
C ARG A 113 -2.75 -7.23 16.65
N THR A 114 -2.45 -7.62 15.41
CA THR A 114 -2.95 -8.86 14.83
C THR A 114 -2.38 -10.09 15.54
N VAL A 115 -1.10 -10.07 15.90
CA VAL A 115 -0.45 -11.13 16.68
C VAL A 115 -1.08 -11.23 18.06
N MET A 116 -1.25 -10.12 18.77
CA MET A 116 -1.91 -10.10 20.08
C MET A 116 -3.35 -10.60 20.00
N ALA A 117 -4.11 -10.20 19.00
CA ALA A 117 -5.47 -10.70 18.75
C ALA A 117 -5.49 -12.21 18.47
N THR A 118 -4.49 -12.74 17.75
CA THR A 118 -4.37 -14.18 17.46
C THR A 118 -4.01 -14.99 18.72
N ILE A 119 -3.22 -14.44 19.63
CA ILE A 119 -2.88 -15.05 20.90
C ILE A 119 -4.09 -15.07 21.83
N GLY A 120 -4.86 -13.96 21.86
CA GLY A 120 -6.05 -13.81 22.73
C GLY A 120 -5.75 -14.19 24.19
N ASP A 121 -6.72 -14.86 24.83
CA ASP A 121 -6.70 -15.23 26.25
C ASP A 121 -5.94 -16.56 26.53
N SER A 122 -5.04 -16.95 25.61
CA SER A 122 -4.34 -18.27 25.69
C SER A 122 -3.50 -18.43 26.95
N PHE A 123 -3.14 -17.35 27.62
CA PHE A 123 -2.27 -17.34 28.79
C PHE A 123 -3.01 -17.28 30.14
N ASP A 124 -4.30 -16.96 30.16
CA ASP A 124 -5.11 -16.85 31.39
C ASP A 124 -5.08 -18.13 32.18
N ARG A 125 -5.14 -19.30 31.52
CA ARG A 125 -5.06 -20.63 32.14
C ARG A 125 -3.73 -20.90 32.86
N TYR A 126 -2.71 -20.10 32.61
CA TYR A 126 -1.40 -20.20 33.25
C TYR A 126 -1.17 -19.13 34.33
N GLY A 127 -2.14 -18.24 34.54
CA GLY A 127 -2.02 -17.10 35.43
C GLY A 127 -0.99 -16.06 34.97
N ILE A 128 -0.83 -15.96 33.64
CA ILE A 128 0.10 -15.02 32.98
C ILE A 128 -0.72 -13.98 32.22
N GLU A 129 -0.39 -12.73 32.39
CA GLU A 129 -0.84 -11.65 31.52
C GLU A 129 0.27 -11.29 30.51
N LEU A 130 -0.03 -11.44 29.23
CA LEU A 130 0.82 -10.98 28.15
C LEU A 130 0.47 -9.53 27.83
N ILE A 131 1.35 -8.59 28.19
CA ILE A 131 1.10 -7.15 28.06
C ILE A 131 1.31 -6.71 26.61
N ALA A 132 2.42 -7.11 26.01
CA ALA A 132 2.76 -6.78 24.64
C ALA A 132 3.72 -7.80 24.02
N VAL A 133 3.63 -7.95 22.70
CA VAL A 133 4.65 -8.61 21.88
C VAL A 133 5.14 -7.58 20.89
N GLU A 134 6.42 -7.29 20.89
CA GLU A 134 7.00 -6.28 20.01
C GLU A 134 8.07 -6.88 19.10
N THR A 135 8.17 -6.33 17.90
CA THR A 135 9.14 -6.76 16.90
C THR A 135 10.35 -5.82 16.95
N LYS A 136 11.52 -6.35 17.27
CA LYS A 136 12.79 -5.60 17.20
C LYS A 136 13.21 -5.40 15.74
N LYS A 137 13.16 -6.49 14.96
CA LYS A 137 13.62 -6.53 13.59
C LYS A 137 12.91 -7.62 12.79
N ILE A 138 12.49 -7.29 11.58
CA ILE A 138 12.15 -8.27 10.55
C ILE A 138 13.10 -8.01 9.38
N ASP A 139 13.87 -9.01 8.99
CA ASP A 139 14.89 -8.89 7.96
C ASP A 139 14.83 -10.08 6.99
N LEU A 140 15.54 -9.94 5.89
CA LEU A 140 15.75 -11.04 4.95
C LEU A 140 17.04 -11.77 5.30
N PRO A 141 17.13 -13.09 5.07
CA PRO A 141 18.40 -13.81 5.13
C PRO A 141 19.45 -13.17 4.23
N ASP A 142 20.68 -13.06 4.71
CA ASP A 142 21.74 -12.34 3.99
C ASP A 142 22.03 -12.96 2.61
N ASP A 143 21.94 -14.27 2.49
CA ASP A 143 22.18 -15.00 1.24
C ASP A 143 21.20 -14.62 0.11
N ASN A 144 20.00 -14.18 0.44
CA ASN A 144 18.94 -13.88 -0.53
C ASN A 144 18.68 -12.37 -0.70
N LYS A 145 19.27 -11.52 0.14
CA LYS A 145 19.02 -10.08 0.17
C LYS A 145 19.22 -9.41 -1.20
N SER A 146 20.35 -9.68 -1.84
CA SER A 146 20.70 -9.07 -3.13
C SER A 146 19.75 -9.46 -4.25
N ALA A 147 19.34 -10.74 -4.28
CA ALA A 147 18.41 -11.26 -5.29
C ALA A 147 17.00 -10.68 -5.10
N VAL A 148 16.53 -10.59 -3.85
CA VAL A 148 15.21 -10.01 -3.53
C VAL A 148 15.19 -8.52 -3.85
N PHE A 149 16.22 -7.76 -3.49
CA PHE A 149 16.30 -6.33 -3.84
C PHE A 149 16.36 -6.09 -5.35
N SER A 150 17.13 -6.89 -6.09
CA SER A 150 17.18 -6.80 -7.56
C SER A 150 15.81 -7.07 -8.18
N ARG A 151 15.09 -8.08 -7.68
CA ARG A 151 13.73 -8.38 -8.11
C ARG A 151 12.77 -7.23 -7.82
N MET A 152 12.80 -6.68 -6.60
CA MET A 152 11.96 -5.54 -6.22
C MET A 152 12.24 -4.29 -7.08
N ILE A 153 13.51 -4.00 -7.37
CA ILE A 153 13.90 -2.90 -8.26
C ILE A 153 13.34 -3.13 -9.67
N SER A 154 13.49 -4.35 -10.21
CA SER A 154 12.97 -4.69 -11.54
C SER A 154 11.44 -4.57 -11.60
N GLU A 155 10.74 -5.04 -10.59
CA GLU A 155 9.27 -4.93 -10.49
C GLU A 155 8.82 -3.47 -10.42
N ARG A 156 9.47 -2.63 -9.60
CA ARG A 156 9.18 -1.20 -9.53
C ARG A 156 9.46 -0.47 -10.83
N ASN A 157 10.54 -0.82 -11.51
CA ASN A 157 10.86 -0.27 -12.83
C ASN A 157 9.81 -0.66 -13.87
N ASN A 158 9.31 -1.90 -13.86
CA ASN A 158 8.25 -2.34 -14.75
C ASN A 158 6.92 -1.59 -14.49
N ILE A 159 6.56 -1.39 -13.22
CA ILE A 159 5.38 -0.60 -12.84
C ILE A 159 5.53 0.85 -13.31
N ALA A 160 6.69 1.46 -13.08
CA ALA A 160 6.97 2.83 -13.52
C ALA A 160 6.92 2.97 -15.06
N ALA A 161 7.50 2.01 -15.79
CA ALA A 161 7.42 1.97 -17.26
C ALA A 161 5.97 1.83 -17.74
N GLY A 162 5.14 1.04 -17.05
CA GLY A 162 3.72 0.92 -17.32
C GLY A 162 2.97 2.26 -17.18
N TYR A 163 3.19 2.97 -16.10
CA TYR A 163 2.57 4.29 -15.90
C TYR A 163 3.05 5.34 -16.92
N LEU A 164 4.34 5.30 -17.28
CA LEU A 164 4.87 6.19 -18.33
C LEU A 164 4.20 5.90 -19.68
N ALA A 165 4.11 4.64 -20.08
CA ALA A 165 3.47 4.24 -21.34
C ALA A 165 1.97 4.61 -21.36
N GLU A 166 1.26 4.42 -20.27
CA GLU A 166 -0.13 4.83 -20.14
C GLU A 166 -0.27 6.37 -20.24
N GLY A 167 0.60 7.11 -19.55
CA GLY A 167 0.63 8.57 -19.61
C GLY A 167 0.92 9.09 -21.02
N GLU A 168 1.88 8.51 -21.74
CA GLU A 168 2.20 8.86 -23.13
C GLU A 168 1.03 8.56 -24.07
N SER A 169 0.38 7.40 -23.89
CA SER A 169 -0.79 7.02 -24.69
C SER A 169 -1.93 8.00 -24.49
N ARG A 170 -2.26 8.36 -23.27
CA ARG A 170 -3.30 9.35 -22.95
C ARG A 170 -2.95 10.75 -23.50
N ALA A 171 -1.70 11.16 -23.37
CA ALA A 171 -1.25 12.44 -23.91
C ALA A 171 -1.37 12.49 -25.45
N LYS A 172 -1.05 11.38 -26.12
CA LYS A 172 -1.21 11.26 -27.57
C LYS A 172 -2.69 11.31 -28.00
N GLU A 173 -3.56 10.62 -27.27
CA GLU A 173 -5.00 10.64 -27.50
C GLU A 173 -5.58 12.05 -27.40
N ILE A 174 -5.22 12.77 -26.31
CA ILE A 174 -5.66 14.18 -26.12
C ILE A 174 -5.15 15.09 -27.26
N ARG A 175 -3.88 14.94 -27.67
CA ARG A 175 -3.33 15.73 -28.78
C ARG A 175 -4.05 15.43 -30.09
N ASN A 176 -4.26 14.14 -30.41
CA ASN A 176 -4.96 13.74 -31.61
C ASN A 176 -6.40 14.29 -31.66
N GLU A 177 -7.11 14.28 -30.53
CA GLU A 177 -8.46 14.83 -30.47
C GLU A 177 -8.45 16.36 -30.63
N ALA A 178 -7.49 17.06 -30.02
CA ALA A 178 -7.32 18.49 -30.20
C ALA A 178 -6.97 18.85 -31.66
N ASP A 179 -6.04 18.13 -32.29
CA ASP A 179 -5.66 18.34 -33.68
C ASP A 179 -6.84 18.10 -34.62
N LYS A 180 -7.62 17.06 -34.38
CA LYS A 180 -8.85 16.78 -35.11
C LYS A 180 -9.86 17.93 -35.01
N GLN A 181 -10.07 18.45 -33.80
CA GLN A 181 -10.97 19.59 -33.59
C GLN A 181 -10.49 20.86 -34.31
N VAL A 182 -9.18 21.12 -34.28
CA VAL A 182 -8.57 22.24 -35.03
C VAL A 182 -8.80 22.06 -36.54
N GLN A 183 -8.58 20.86 -37.09
CA GLN A 183 -8.80 20.58 -38.51
C GLN A 183 -10.29 20.80 -38.90
N ILE A 184 -11.22 20.31 -38.08
CA ILE A 184 -12.67 20.53 -38.31
C ILE A 184 -13.00 22.03 -38.28
N LEU A 185 -12.45 22.77 -37.33
CA LEU A 185 -12.68 24.22 -37.23
C LEU A 185 -12.15 24.98 -38.45
N LEU A 186 -10.93 24.64 -38.92
CA LEU A 186 -10.33 25.22 -40.11
C LEU A 186 -11.16 24.91 -41.37
N ALA A 187 -11.55 23.63 -41.54
CA ALA A 187 -12.37 23.22 -42.67
C ALA A 187 -13.74 23.93 -42.70
N ASN A 188 -14.36 24.12 -41.54
CA ASN A 188 -15.61 24.84 -41.44
C ASN A 188 -15.41 26.35 -41.74
N ALA A 189 -14.29 26.94 -41.29
CA ALA A 189 -13.96 28.35 -41.62
C ALA A 189 -13.72 28.55 -43.12
N ASP A 190 -12.98 27.61 -43.75
CA ASP A 190 -12.73 27.63 -45.20
C ASP A 190 -14.04 27.47 -46.00
N ALA A 191 -14.90 26.53 -45.57
CA ALA A 191 -16.21 26.36 -46.22
C ALA A 191 -17.09 27.61 -46.06
N THR A 192 -17.09 28.22 -44.88
CA THR A 192 -17.83 29.51 -44.66
C THR A 192 -17.26 30.61 -45.52
N ALA A 193 -15.93 30.75 -45.58
CA ALA A 193 -15.27 31.76 -46.41
C ALA A 193 -15.56 31.53 -47.90
N ALA A 194 -15.58 30.30 -48.37
CA ALA A 194 -15.96 29.96 -49.76
C ALA A 194 -17.41 30.32 -50.05
N THR A 195 -18.33 30.07 -49.13
CA THR A 195 -19.75 30.43 -49.25
C THR A 195 -19.90 31.94 -49.34
N VAL A 196 -19.28 32.71 -48.45
CA VAL A 196 -19.34 34.17 -48.45
C VAL A 196 -18.74 34.79 -49.72
N ARG A 197 -17.63 34.18 -50.24
CA ARG A 197 -17.07 34.61 -51.54
C ARG A 197 -18.04 34.33 -52.68
N ALA A 198 -18.61 33.12 -52.72
CA ALA A 198 -19.57 32.75 -53.76
C ALA A 198 -20.83 33.63 -53.73
N GLU A 199 -21.33 33.99 -52.56
CA GLU A 199 -22.43 34.96 -52.40
C GLU A 199 -22.02 36.36 -52.87
N GLY A 200 -20.81 36.81 -52.54
CA GLY A 200 -20.26 38.06 -53.05
C GLY A 200 -20.10 38.08 -54.59
N ASP A 201 -19.56 37.03 -55.14
CA ASP A 201 -19.41 36.87 -56.60
C ASP A 201 -20.78 36.83 -57.30
N ALA A 202 -21.75 36.13 -56.72
CA ALA A 202 -23.11 36.10 -57.26
C ALA A 202 -23.78 37.47 -57.24
N GLU A 203 -23.63 38.23 -56.15
CA GLU A 203 -24.16 39.59 -56.05
C GLU A 203 -23.42 40.54 -56.96
N TYR A 204 -22.12 40.44 -57.09
CA TYR A 204 -21.35 41.20 -58.06
C TYR A 204 -21.84 40.94 -59.50
N MET A 205 -22.04 39.67 -59.87
CA MET A 205 -22.60 39.35 -61.21
C MET A 205 -24.04 39.83 -61.42
N ARG A 206 -24.84 39.78 -60.32
CA ARG A 206 -26.21 40.35 -60.37
C ARG A 206 -26.19 41.84 -60.67
N ILE A 207 -25.37 42.59 -59.97
CA ILE A 207 -25.23 44.04 -60.15
C ILE A 207 -24.70 44.36 -61.57
N LEU A 208 -23.71 43.61 -62.03
CA LEU A 208 -23.16 43.68 -63.38
C LEU A 208 -24.22 43.48 -64.44
N SER A 209 -25.05 42.46 -64.31
CA SER A 209 -26.12 42.15 -65.29
C SER A 209 -27.20 43.21 -65.35
N GLU A 210 -27.42 43.90 -64.24
CA GLU A 210 -28.35 45.05 -64.21
C GLU A 210 -27.80 46.33 -64.90
N VAL A 211 -26.47 46.53 -64.83
CA VAL A 211 -25.78 47.68 -65.41
C VAL A 211 -25.50 47.48 -66.89
N TYR A 212 -25.21 46.31 -67.37
CA TYR A 212 -24.87 45.95 -68.75
C TYR A 212 -26.02 45.23 -69.49
N ASP A 213 -27.21 45.77 -69.41
CA ASP A 213 -28.42 45.16 -70.01
C ASP A 213 -28.50 45.38 -71.57
N SER A 214 -27.63 46.24 -72.15
CA SER A 214 -27.55 46.43 -73.58
C SER A 214 -26.53 45.51 -74.29
N PRO A 215 -26.77 45.11 -75.56
CA PRO A 215 -25.85 44.23 -76.27
C PRO A 215 -24.45 44.83 -76.49
N GLU A 216 -24.34 46.12 -76.64
CA GLU A 216 -23.04 46.78 -76.84
C GLU A 216 -22.23 46.92 -75.56
N GLU A 217 -22.87 47.08 -74.42
CA GLU A 217 -22.22 47.12 -73.11
C GLU A 217 -21.77 45.69 -72.65
N ALA A 218 -22.54 44.69 -72.99
CA ALA A 218 -22.19 43.28 -72.73
C ALA A 218 -20.93 42.82 -73.52
N GLU A 219 -20.77 43.27 -74.74
CA GLU A 219 -19.62 42.96 -75.58
C GLU A 219 -18.33 43.63 -75.05
N PHE A 220 -18.43 44.87 -74.57
CA PHE A 220 -17.32 45.60 -73.91
C PHE A 220 -16.89 44.89 -72.58
N TYR A 221 -17.86 44.46 -71.77
CA TYR A 221 -17.57 43.74 -70.54
C TYR A 221 -16.87 42.36 -70.77
N THR A 222 -17.31 41.60 -71.77
CA THR A 222 -16.68 40.35 -72.15
C THR A 222 -15.23 40.57 -72.63
N PHE A 223 -14.96 41.69 -73.34
CA PHE A 223 -13.61 42.05 -73.72
C PHE A 223 -12.72 42.41 -72.50
N MET A 224 -13.24 43.18 -71.52
CA MET A 224 -12.53 43.55 -70.31
C MET A 224 -12.16 42.24 -69.47
N ILE A 225 -13.07 41.29 -69.26
CA ILE A 225 -12.81 40.05 -68.58
C ILE A 225 -11.76 39.21 -69.29
N ALA A 226 -11.81 39.19 -70.63
CA ALA A 226 -10.81 38.45 -71.38
C ALA A 226 -9.40 39.07 -71.24
N LEU A 227 -9.33 40.39 -71.14
CA LEU A 227 -8.09 41.12 -70.92
C LEU A 227 -7.52 40.92 -69.50
N ASP A 228 -8.36 40.91 -68.43
CA ASP A 228 -7.99 40.59 -67.04
C ASP A 228 -7.53 39.13 -66.92
N ALA A 229 -8.22 38.20 -67.55
CA ALA A 229 -7.83 36.80 -67.55
C ALA A 229 -6.46 36.58 -68.26
N LEU A 230 -6.20 37.33 -69.31
CA LEU A 230 -4.92 37.31 -70.00
C LEU A 230 -3.81 37.90 -69.13
N GLN A 231 -4.05 38.98 -68.41
CA GLN A 231 -3.10 39.59 -67.45
C GLN A 231 -2.80 38.63 -66.28
N ALA A 232 -3.82 37.97 -65.74
CA ALA A 232 -3.65 36.96 -64.66
C ALA A 232 -2.89 35.73 -65.11
N SER A 233 -2.93 35.38 -66.40
CA SER A 233 -2.18 34.25 -66.93
C SER A 233 -0.70 34.55 -67.23
N MET A 234 -0.32 35.82 -67.23
CA MET A 234 1.05 36.28 -67.49
C MET A 234 1.87 36.60 -66.24
N THR A 235 1.25 36.54 -65.03
CA THR A 235 1.86 36.65 -63.71
C THR A 235 1.99 35.30 -63.02
#